data_daac63e886f28f0d17666c733f556a3a
#
_entry.id   daac63e886f28f0d17666c733f556a3a
#
_cell.length_a   1.000
_cell.length_b   1.000
_cell.length_c   1.000
_cell.angle_alpha   90.00
_cell.angle_beta   90.00
_cell.angle_gamma   90.00
#
_symmetry.space_group_name_H-M   'P 1'
#
loop_
_entity.id
_entity.type
_entity.pdbx_description
1 polymer ?
#
loop_
_entity_poly.entity_id
_entity_poly.type
_entity_poly.pdbx_seq_one_letter_code
_entity_poly.pdbx_strand_id
1 'polypeptide(L)'
;GSEMCIRDSCYGIETRTEGRAEFYSLYGGLFFLGIFLGLLFVMATVLIIYYKQISEGYEDKERFAILKKIGMERGEINASIRSQVLMVFFLPLAAAGIHSCFAFHLVKEILVGGFGLQDVGLLVICAVLTFLAFAVFYVIVYLITAREYYKIVSE
;
A
#
# COMPACT_ATOMS: atom_id res chain seq x y z
N GLY A 1 -39.89 -34.00 -30.65
CA GLY A 1 -39.61 -33.65 -29.26
C GLY A 1 -38.12 -33.68 -28.87
N SER A 2 -37.27 -34.47 -29.51
CA SER A 2 -35.87 -34.61 -29.15
C SER A 2 -34.94 -33.52 -29.70
N GLU A 3 -35.25 -32.97 -30.89
CA GLU A 3 -34.42 -31.93 -31.49
C GLU A 3 -34.56 -30.55 -30.79
N MET A 4 -35.72 -30.29 -30.19
CA MET A 4 -35.98 -29.06 -29.45
C MET A 4 -35.21 -29.02 -28.12
N CYS A 5 -35.06 -30.17 -27.44
CA CYS A 5 -34.29 -30.28 -26.20
C CYS A 5 -32.77 -30.12 -26.42
N ILE A 6 -32.25 -30.60 -27.57
CA ILE A 6 -30.83 -30.47 -27.90
C ILE A 6 -30.48 -29.00 -28.19
N ARG A 7 -31.39 -28.29 -28.86
CA ARG A 7 -31.21 -26.89 -29.22
C ARG A 7 -31.25 -25.98 -28.00
N ASP A 8 -32.16 -26.21 -27.06
CA ASP A 8 -32.22 -25.47 -25.80
C ASP A 8 -31.00 -25.76 -24.90
N SER A 9 -30.46 -26.99 -24.92
CA SER A 9 -29.26 -27.33 -24.19
C SER A 9 -28.01 -26.70 -24.78
N CYS A 10 -27.91 -26.60 -26.13
CA CYS A 10 -26.80 -25.89 -26.79
C CYS A 10 -26.83 -24.39 -26.49
N TYR A 11 -28.00 -23.75 -26.55
CA TYR A 11 -28.15 -22.35 -26.19
C TYR A 11 -27.81 -22.07 -24.74
N GLY A 12 -28.15 -22.97 -23.81
CA GLY A 12 -27.83 -22.84 -22.40
C GLY A 12 -26.33 -23.00 -22.10
N ILE A 13 -25.59 -23.73 -22.94
CA ILE A 13 -24.13 -23.89 -22.81
C ILE A 13 -23.40 -22.68 -23.40
N GLU A 14 -23.82 -22.18 -24.57
CA GLU A 14 -23.22 -20.97 -25.16
C GLU A 14 -23.40 -19.74 -24.27
N THR A 15 -24.60 -19.50 -23.73
CA THR A 15 -24.85 -18.38 -22.79
C THR A 15 -24.05 -18.50 -21.50
N ARG A 16 -23.77 -19.72 -21.03
CA ARG A 16 -22.93 -19.94 -19.83
C ARG A 16 -21.44 -19.68 -20.11
N THR A 17 -20.93 -20.03 -21.27
CA THR A 17 -19.54 -19.80 -21.65
C THR A 17 -19.29 -18.33 -21.99
N GLU A 18 -20.22 -17.66 -22.66
CA GLU A 18 -20.16 -16.23 -22.95
C GLU A 18 -20.24 -15.40 -21.66
N GLY A 19 -21.19 -15.69 -20.78
CA GLY A 19 -21.29 -15.02 -19.47
C GLY A 19 -20.07 -15.19 -18.59
N ARG A 20 -19.38 -16.34 -18.66
CA ARG A 20 -18.11 -16.53 -17.94
C ARG A 20 -16.97 -15.72 -18.56
N ALA A 21 -16.87 -15.66 -19.88
CA ALA A 21 -15.85 -14.87 -20.57
C ALA A 21 -16.00 -13.38 -20.31
N GLU A 22 -17.23 -12.86 -20.35
CA GLU A 22 -17.54 -11.47 -20.00
C GLU A 22 -17.21 -11.15 -18.53
N PHE A 23 -17.56 -12.07 -17.61
CA PHE A 23 -17.24 -11.94 -16.20
C PHE A 23 -15.73 -11.87 -15.97
N TYR A 24 -14.95 -12.80 -16.54
CA TYR A 24 -13.49 -12.77 -16.41
C TYR A 24 -12.86 -11.55 -17.07
N SER A 25 -13.38 -11.07 -18.17
CA SER A 25 -12.91 -9.87 -18.86
C SER A 25 -13.13 -8.62 -17.99
N LEU A 26 -14.31 -8.48 -17.40
CA LEU A 26 -14.67 -7.34 -16.57
C LEU A 26 -13.84 -7.33 -15.26
N TYR A 27 -13.78 -8.46 -14.57
CA TYR A 27 -13.00 -8.55 -13.33
C TYR A 27 -11.49 -8.48 -13.57
N GLY A 28 -11.00 -9.07 -14.65
CA GLY A 28 -9.61 -8.96 -15.07
C GLY A 28 -9.21 -7.52 -15.39
N GLY A 29 -10.09 -6.78 -16.07
CA GLY A 29 -9.91 -5.36 -16.37
C GLY A 29 -9.88 -4.50 -15.09
N LEU A 30 -10.81 -4.70 -14.17
CA LEU A 30 -10.84 -4.02 -12.88
C LEU A 30 -9.60 -4.35 -12.03
N PHE A 31 -9.18 -5.60 -12.03
CA PHE A 31 -7.98 -6.04 -11.30
C PHE A 31 -6.71 -5.40 -11.87
N PHE A 32 -6.58 -5.37 -13.20
CA PHE A 32 -5.48 -4.68 -13.88
C PHE A 32 -5.47 -3.19 -13.55
N LEU A 33 -6.63 -2.53 -13.64
CA LEU A 33 -6.75 -1.11 -13.30
C LEU A 33 -6.38 -0.85 -11.84
N GLY A 34 -6.81 -1.71 -10.91
CA GLY A 34 -6.48 -1.63 -9.49
C GLY A 34 -4.97 -1.74 -9.23
N ILE A 35 -4.30 -2.70 -9.86
CA ILE A 35 -2.83 -2.85 -9.75
C ILE A 35 -2.12 -1.64 -10.35
N PHE A 36 -2.52 -1.22 -11.54
CA PHE A 36 -1.89 -0.08 -12.23
C PHE A 36 -2.02 1.20 -11.42
N LEU A 37 -3.22 1.51 -10.95
CA LEU A 37 -3.49 2.68 -10.12
C LEU A 37 -2.75 2.60 -8.78
N GLY A 38 -2.74 1.43 -8.16
CA GLY A 38 -2.00 1.17 -6.93
C GLY A 38 -0.50 1.43 -7.08
N LEU A 39 0.11 0.95 -8.16
CA LEU A 39 1.52 1.22 -8.47
C LEU A 39 1.79 2.71 -8.66
N LEU A 40 0.92 3.43 -9.38
CA LEU A 40 1.05 4.88 -9.54
C LEU A 40 1.01 5.61 -8.21
N PHE A 41 0.08 5.26 -7.32
CA PHE A 41 -0.03 5.87 -6.00
C PHE A 41 1.19 5.56 -5.13
N VAL A 42 1.69 4.32 -5.16
CA VAL A 42 2.90 3.93 -4.43
C VAL A 42 4.11 4.72 -4.91
N MET A 43 4.31 4.85 -6.23
CA MET A 43 5.39 5.64 -6.81
C MET A 43 5.30 7.12 -6.42
N ALA A 44 4.11 7.70 -6.52
CA ALA A 44 3.87 9.08 -6.11
C ALA A 44 4.17 9.30 -4.62
N THR A 45 3.71 8.40 -3.76
CA THR A 45 3.96 8.46 -2.31
C THR A 45 5.45 8.39 -1.99
N VAL A 46 6.19 7.48 -2.63
CA VAL A 46 7.64 7.35 -2.45
C VAL A 46 8.36 8.64 -2.84
N LEU A 47 8.01 9.22 -3.99
CA LEU A 47 8.60 10.48 -4.45
C LEU A 47 8.32 11.64 -3.49
N ILE A 48 7.08 11.76 -3.02
CA ILE A 48 6.69 12.83 -2.08
C ILE A 48 7.48 12.70 -0.77
N ILE A 49 7.55 11.49 -0.19
CA ILE A 49 8.28 11.26 1.06
C ILE A 49 9.77 11.51 0.85
N TYR A 50 10.34 11.02 -0.24
CA TYR A 50 11.76 11.19 -0.54
C TYR A 50 12.14 12.66 -0.68
N TYR A 51 11.43 13.43 -1.50
CA TYR A 51 11.72 14.86 -1.68
C TYR A 51 11.48 15.67 -0.41
N LYS A 52 10.42 15.38 0.33
CA LYS A 52 10.15 16.03 1.62
C LYS A 52 11.32 15.80 2.58
N GLN A 53 11.77 14.54 2.71
CA GLN A 53 12.83 14.18 3.65
C GLN A 53 14.18 14.82 3.28
N ILE A 54 14.48 14.92 1.98
CA ILE A 54 15.71 15.61 1.51
C ILE A 54 15.62 17.11 1.79
N SER A 55 14.49 17.75 1.53
CA SER A 55 14.30 19.18 1.83
C SER A 55 14.46 19.46 3.32
N GLU A 56 13.82 18.66 4.18
CA GLU A 56 13.97 18.76 5.64
C GLU A 56 15.42 18.52 6.07
N GLY A 57 16.14 17.59 5.44
CA GLY A 57 17.55 17.33 5.71
C GLY A 57 18.46 18.53 5.50
N TYR A 58 18.22 19.30 4.44
CA TYR A 58 18.99 20.53 4.18
C TYR A 58 18.66 21.66 5.17
N GLU A 59 17.41 21.81 5.56
CA GLU A 59 17.00 22.79 6.59
C GLU A 59 17.58 22.42 7.96
N ASP A 60 17.54 21.15 8.32
CA ASP A 60 18.07 20.66 9.59
C ASP A 60 19.59 20.71 9.66
N LYS A 61 20.29 20.60 8.53
CA LYS A 61 21.76 20.75 8.47
C LYS A 61 22.20 22.09 9.09
N GLU A 62 21.55 23.20 8.76
CA GLU A 62 21.89 24.50 9.33
C GLU A 62 21.60 24.56 10.83
N ARG A 63 20.45 24.00 11.26
CA ARG A 63 20.07 23.93 12.67
C ARG A 63 21.05 23.10 13.50
N PHE A 64 21.45 21.94 13.00
CA PHE A 64 22.42 21.09 13.67
C PHE A 64 23.85 21.66 13.69
N ALA A 65 24.22 22.44 12.67
CA ALA A 65 25.48 23.17 12.68
C ALA A 65 25.53 24.21 13.82
N ILE A 66 24.43 24.85 14.12
CA ILE A 66 24.29 25.79 15.24
C ILE A 66 24.34 25.04 16.59
N LEU A 67 23.59 23.94 16.72
CA LEU A 67 23.55 23.11 17.94
C LEU A 67 24.92 22.55 18.28
N LYS A 68 25.68 22.14 17.29
CA LYS A 68 27.07 21.67 17.45
C LYS A 68 27.99 22.77 17.97
N LYS A 69 27.78 24.04 17.58
CA LYS A 69 28.55 25.19 18.10
C LYS A 69 28.25 25.50 19.59
N ILE A 70 27.05 25.16 20.04
CA ILE A 70 26.61 25.37 21.43
C ILE A 70 27.11 24.24 22.38
N GLY A 71 27.71 23.18 21.81
CA GLY A 71 28.30 22.08 22.60
C GLY A 71 27.47 20.82 22.71
N MET A 72 26.43 20.68 21.87
CA MET A 72 25.62 19.46 21.83
C MET A 72 26.44 18.28 21.27
N GLU A 73 26.38 17.13 21.92
CA GLU A 73 27.14 15.95 21.54
C GLU A 73 26.53 15.30 20.25
N ARG A 74 27.40 14.76 19.42
CA ARG A 74 26.96 14.10 18.16
C ARG A 74 25.96 12.96 18.39
N GLY A 75 26.05 12.28 19.54
CA GLY A 75 25.12 11.22 19.92
C GLY A 75 23.69 11.72 20.14
N GLU A 76 23.53 12.87 20.78
CA GLU A 76 22.24 13.50 21.04
C GLU A 76 21.60 14.01 19.76
N ILE A 77 22.40 14.60 18.87
CA ILE A 77 21.95 15.04 17.53
C ILE A 77 21.40 13.85 16.73
N ASN A 78 22.16 12.75 16.65
CA ASN A 78 21.75 11.56 15.93
C ASN A 78 20.48 10.91 16.52
N ALA A 79 20.33 10.91 17.84
CA ALA A 79 19.12 10.39 18.48
C ALA A 79 17.87 11.24 18.15
N SER A 80 18.03 12.55 18.15
CA SER A 80 16.95 13.49 17.78
C SER A 80 16.51 13.29 16.32
N ILE A 81 17.48 13.24 15.40
CA ILE A 81 17.25 12.98 13.97
C ILE A 81 16.50 11.64 13.79
N ARG A 82 16.99 10.58 14.41
CA ARG A 82 16.40 9.25 14.31
C ARG A 82 14.94 9.24 14.77
N SER A 83 14.64 9.90 15.87
CA SER A 83 13.28 10.00 16.41
C SER A 83 12.35 10.75 15.45
N GLN A 84 12.79 11.85 14.88
CA GLN A 84 12.04 12.66 13.95
C GLN A 84 11.72 11.88 12.65
N VAL A 85 12.74 11.28 12.04
CA VAL A 85 12.58 10.48 10.81
C VAL A 85 11.65 9.28 11.06
N LEU A 86 11.81 8.58 12.19
CA LEU A 86 10.91 7.49 12.55
C LEU A 86 9.46 7.95 12.67
N MET A 87 9.22 9.07 13.33
CA MET A 87 7.85 9.60 13.51
C MET A 87 7.19 9.91 12.18
N VAL A 88 7.90 10.58 11.26
CA VAL A 88 7.38 10.95 9.93
C VAL A 88 7.02 9.71 9.12
N PHE A 89 7.77 8.61 9.25
CA PHE A 89 7.51 7.37 8.52
C PHE A 89 6.46 6.47 9.18
N PHE A 90 6.51 6.30 10.50
CA PHE A 90 5.59 5.36 11.17
C PHE A 90 4.18 5.90 11.35
N LEU A 91 4.00 7.21 11.45
CA LEU A 91 2.68 7.81 11.63
C LEU A 91 1.74 7.56 10.44
N PRO A 92 2.16 7.76 9.16
CA PRO A 92 1.32 7.40 8.02
C PRO A 92 1.03 5.90 7.93
N LEU A 93 2.00 5.04 8.27
CA LEU A 93 1.82 3.59 8.26
C LEU A 93 0.81 3.13 9.31
N ALA A 94 0.86 3.70 10.52
CA ALA A 94 -0.11 3.44 11.57
C ALA A 94 -1.52 3.90 11.16
N ALA A 95 -1.63 5.10 10.60
CA ALA A 95 -2.89 5.63 10.08
C ALA A 95 -3.46 4.73 8.96
N ALA A 96 -2.61 4.26 8.04
CA ALA A 96 -3.01 3.32 6.99
C ALA A 96 -3.50 1.99 7.57
N GLY A 97 -2.86 1.46 8.61
CA GLY A 97 -3.28 0.25 9.31
C GLY A 97 -4.68 0.40 9.95
N ILE A 98 -4.91 1.49 10.66
CA ILE A 98 -6.21 1.79 11.27
C ILE A 98 -7.28 1.93 10.17
N HIS A 99 -7.00 2.69 9.11
CA HIS A 99 -7.92 2.86 7.99
C HIS A 99 -8.24 1.54 7.29
N SER A 100 -7.24 0.68 7.10
CA SER A 100 -7.41 -0.65 6.51
C SER A 100 -8.30 -1.56 7.37
N CYS A 101 -8.23 -1.47 8.69
CA CYS A 101 -9.13 -2.22 9.58
C CYS A 101 -10.60 -1.81 9.40
N PHE A 102 -10.88 -0.52 9.28
CA PHE A 102 -12.23 -0.03 8.99
C PHE A 102 -12.70 -0.44 7.60
N ALA A 103 -11.83 -0.26 6.58
CA ALA A 103 -12.14 -0.64 5.21
C ALA A 103 -12.39 -2.14 5.07
N PHE A 104 -11.65 -2.99 5.80
CA PHE A 104 -11.84 -4.43 5.80
C PHE A 104 -13.24 -4.83 6.25
N HIS A 105 -13.80 -4.16 7.26
CA HIS A 105 -15.15 -4.42 7.72
C HIS A 105 -16.19 -4.19 6.62
N LEU A 106 -16.08 -3.06 5.89
CA LEU A 106 -16.97 -2.74 4.77
C LEU A 106 -16.82 -3.73 3.61
N VAL A 107 -15.58 -4.05 3.24
CA VAL A 107 -15.27 -5.00 2.16
C VAL A 107 -15.81 -6.39 2.48
N LYS A 108 -15.67 -6.85 3.73
CA LYS A 108 -16.23 -8.12 4.20
C LYS A 108 -17.76 -8.17 4.03
N GLU A 109 -18.47 -7.14 4.48
CA GLU A 109 -19.92 -7.07 4.35
C GLU A 109 -20.39 -7.13 2.89
N ILE A 110 -19.71 -6.42 1.99
CA ILE A 110 -20.01 -6.43 0.56
C ILE A 110 -19.74 -7.81 -0.06
N LEU A 111 -18.61 -8.43 0.26
CA LEU A 111 -18.20 -9.71 -0.33
C LEU A 111 -19.04 -10.88 0.20
N VAL A 112 -19.32 -10.91 1.47
CA VAL A 112 -20.15 -11.97 2.10
C VAL A 112 -21.61 -11.78 1.75
N GLY A 113 -22.15 -10.57 1.93
CA GLY A 113 -23.57 -10.28 1.70
C GLY A 113 -23.93 -10.11 0.23
N GLY A 114 -23.07 -9.51 -0.58
CA GLY A 114 -23.33 -9.24 -2.01
C GLY A 114 -22.93 -10.38 -2.94
N PHE A 115 -21.79 -11.01 -2.68
CA PHE A 115 -21.23 -12.05 -3.58
C PHE A 115 -21.30 -13.46 -3.01
N GLY A 116 -21.81 -13.65 -1.78
CA GLY A 116 -21.97 -14.96 -1.16
C GLY A 116 -20.66 -15.68 -0.86
N LEU A 117 -19.58 -14.95 -0.61
CA LEU A 117 -18.28 -15.50 -0.25
C LEU A 117 -18.41 -16.23 1.10
N GLN A 118 -18.15 -17.54 1.13
CA GLN A 118 -18.28 -18.36 2.32
C GLN A 118 -17.00 -18.40 3.16
N ASP A 119 -15.84 -18.15 2.53
CA ASP A 119 -14.53 -18.29 3.19
C ASP A 119 -13.95 -16.94 3.61
N VAL A 120 -14.43 -16.45 4.77
CA VAL A 120 -13.92 -15.22 5.40
C VAL A 120 -12.45 -15.37 5.84
N GLY A 121 -12.01 -16.60 6.15
CA GLY A 121 -10.63 -16.86 6.57
C GLY A 121 -9.62 -16.53 5.48
N LEU A 122 -9.92 -16.94 4.25
CA LEU A 122 -9.08 -16.63 3.09
C LEU A 122 -9.00 -15.12 2.84
N LEU A 123 -10.09 -14.40 3.01
CA LEU A 123 -10.13 -12.94 2.88
C LEU A 123 -9.21 -12.25 3.90
N VAL A 124 -9.25 -12.70 5.16
CA VAL A 124 -8.38 -12.18 6.23
C VAL A 124 -6.91 -12.43 5.91
N ILE A 125 -6.56 -13.65 5.48
CA ILE A 125 -5.19 -14.01 5.13
C ILE A 125 -4.68 -13.12 3.98
N CYS A 126 -5.46 -12.94 2.92
CA CYS A 126 -5.10 -12.08 1.79
C CYS A 126 -4.89 -10.63 2.25
N ALA A 127 -5.77 -10.08 3.09
CA ALA A 127 -5.64 -8.71 3.59
C ALA A 127 -4.38 -8.54 4.45
N VAL A 128 -4.09 -9.48 5.34
CA VAL A 128 -2.88 -9.46 6.19
C VAL A 128 -1.61 -9.57 5.34
N LEU A 129 -1.57 -10.50 4.38
CA LEU A 129 -0.41 -10.66 3.50
C LEU A 129 -0.17 -9.41 2.66
N THR A 130 -1.21 -8.79 2.13
CA THR A 130 -1.11 -7.54 1.37
C THR A 130 -0.58 -6.40 2.24
N PHE A 131 -1.09 -6.26 3.46
CA PHE A 131 -0.60 -5.25 4.39
C PHE A 131 0.86 -5.47 4.79
N LEU A 132 1.26 -6.72 5.05
CA LEU A 132 2.65 -7.08 5.35
C LEU A 132 3.59 -6.79 4.17
N ALA A 133 3.20 -7.16 2.95
CA ALA A 133 3.98 -6.86 1.76
C ALA A 133 4.19 -5.35 1.58
N PHE A 134 3.13 -4.56 1.79
CA PHE A 134 3.20 -3.10 1.75
C PHE A 134 4.09 -2.54 2.87
N ALA A 135 3.98 -3.06 4.10
CA ALA A 135 4.80 -2.64 5.23
C ALA A 135 6.30 -2.92 4.99
N VAL A 136 6.63 -4.09 4.44
CA VAL A 136 8.02 -4.44 4.07
C VAL A 136 8.56 -3.47 3.02
N PHE A 137 7.79 -3.21 1.96
CA PHE A 137 8.17 -2.24 0.93
C PHE A 137 8.40 -0.85 1.55
N TYR A 138 7.52 -0.43 2.43
CA TYR A 138 7.62 0.86 3.11
C TYR A 138 8.87 0.98 4.00
N VAL A 139 9.23 -0.11 4.70
CA VAL A 139 10.48 -0.17 5.49
C VAL A 139 11.71 -0.06 4.59
N ILE A 140 11.71 -0.68 3.41
CA ILE A 140 12.81 -0.55 2.45
C ILE A 140 12.98 0.90 2.02
N VAL A 141 11.89 1.58 1.66
CA VAL A 141 11.90 3.01 1.28
C VAL A 141 12.43 3.87 2.45
N TYR A 142 11.98 3.57 3.69
CA TYR A 142 12.48 4.23 4.89
C TYR A 142 14.00 4.09 5.04
N LEU A 143 14.54 2.88 4.90
CA LEU A 143 15.97 2.63 5.07
C LEU A 143 16.82 3.38 4.04
N ILE A 144 16.36 3.41 2.79
CA ILE A 144 17.04 4.15 1.70
C ILE A 144 17.01 5.66 1.99
N THR A 145 15.84 6.19 2.31
CA THR A 145 15.65 7.63 2.54
C THR A 145 16.36 8.10 3.81
N ALA A 146 16.29 7.33 4.89
CA ALA A 146 17.01 7.64 6.14
C ALA A 146 18.52 7.69 5.92
N ARG A 147 19.06 6.79 5.11
CA ARG A 147 20.49 6.78 4.79
C ARG A 147 20.94 8.06 4.08
N GLU A 148 20.17 8.52 3.10
CA GLU A 148 20.47 9.77 2.39
C GLU A 148 20.33 11.00 3.31
N TYR A 149 19.31 11.02 4.16
CA TYR A 149 19.12 12.08 5.15
C TYR A 149 20.31 12.18 6.11
N TYR A 150 20.76 11.06 6.68
CA TYR A 150 21.94 11.04 7.56
C TYR A 150 23.20 11.53 6.89
N LYS A 151 23.39 11.23 5.60
CA LYS A 151 24.52 11.71 4.82
C LYS A 151 24.51 13.23 4.68
N ILE A 152 23.35 13.81 4.36
CA ILE A 152 23.20 15.27 4.20
C ILE A 152 23.49 16.03 5.50
N VAL A 153 22.99 15.51 6.62
CA VAL A 153 23.12 16.19 7.93
C VAL A 153 24.51 15.99 8.54
N SER A 154 25.22 14.91 8.20
CA SER A 154 26.56 14.62 8.75
C SER A 154 27.69 15.36 8.04
N GLU A 155 27.50 15.80 6.80
CA GLU A 155 28.42 16.64 6.03
C GLU A 155 28.37 18.11 6.48
#